data_a5b84dc59b14f0dc00df09602ea26496
#
_entry.id   a5b84dc59b14f0dc00df09602ea26496
#
_cell.length_a   1.000
_cell.length_b   1.000
_cell.length_c   1.000
_cell.angle_alpha   90.00
_cell.angle_beta   90.00
_cell.angle_gamma   90.00
#
_symmetry.space_group_name_H-M   'P 1'
#
loop_
_entity.id
_entity.type
_entity.pdbx_description
1 polymer ?
#
loop_
_entity_poly.entity_id
_entity_poly.type
_entity_poly.pdbx_seq_one_letter_code
_entity_poly.pdbx_strand_id
1 'polypeptide(L)'
;MAIGISRALPLGESSTRASARGPFCFVFRASWAPANWARLKLKHVQMTADRTLRYKGGRNGEGAMLDVNDKAPDITLEDENEKEVSLRDFKGKTVVLYFYPRADTPGCTKEACSFREAYKQFQKRGVVLLGASPDTPKAQKKFQEKYHLPFTLLADTDKKLCDAFGVIQEKNMYGKKVMGVVRTTFIIGPDSKIKYVFHKVKPDGHSGEVLEYLKEAA
;
A
#
# COMPACT_ATOMS: atom_id res chain seq x y z
N MET A 1 -68.83 -33.38 19.58
CA MET A 1 -68.62 -34.39 18.55
C MET A 1 -67.42 -34.00 17.73
N ALA A 2 -66.34 -34.66 17.97
CA ALA A 2 -65.64 -35.58 17.08
C ALA A 2 -64.80 -34.82 16.05
N ILE A 3 -63.52 -34.75 16.22
CA ILE A 3 -62.37 -35.56 15.81
C ILE A 3 -61.99 -35.31 14.36
N GLY A 4 -60.73 -34.94 14.17
CA GLY A 4 -60.06 -34.94 12.88
C GLY A 4 -58.60 -34.45 12.98
N ILE A 5 -57.74 -35.34 13.50
CA ILE A 5 -56.30 -35.21 13.47
C ILE A 5 -55.83 -35.53 12.02
N SER A 6 -54.99 -34.69 11.43
CA SER A 6 -54.12 -35.19 10.37
C SER A 6 -52.77 -34.47 10.39
N ARG A 7 -51.77 -35.30 10.60
CA ARG A 7 -50.33 -35.03 10.49
C ARG A 7 -49.97 -34.72 9.04
N ALA A 8 -49.10 -33.76 8.84
CA ALA A 8 -48.21 -33.76 7.67
C ALA A 8 -46.84 -33.24 8.10
N LEU A 9 -45.81 -34.01 7.80
CA LEU A 9 -44.39 -33.87 8.08
C LEU A 9 -43.72 -32.79 7.19
N PRO A 10 -42.58 -32.27 7.61
CA PRO A 10 -41.88 -31.25 6.87
C PRO A 10 -40.96 -31.86 5.81
N LEU A 11 -41.00 -31.30 4.63
CA LEU A 11 -40.01 -31.56 3.59
C LEU A 11 -39.23 -30.28 3.34
N GLY A 12 -37.98 -30.31 3.71
CA GLY A 12 -36.85 -30.29 2.80
C GLY A 12 -36.33 -28.87 2.58
N GLU A 13 -35.52 -28.37 3.53
CA GLU A 13 -34.62 -27.24 3.28
C GLU A 13 -33.54 -27.67 2.28
N SER A 14 -33.66 -27.23 1.03
CA SER A 14 -32.52 -27.23 0.10
C SER A 14 -31.70 -25.97 0.31
N SER A 15 -30.71 -26.09 1.15
CA SER A 15 -29.62 -25.13 1.33
C SER A 15 -28.75 -25.08 0.07
N THR A 16 -29.06 -24.17 -0.86
CA THR A 16 -28.13 -23.79 -1.92
C THR A 16 -27.12 -22.79 -1.34
N ARG A 17 -26.03 -23.31 -0.79
CA ARG A 17 -24.83 -22.53 -0.51
C ARG A 17 -24.25 -22.03 -1.83
N ALA A 18 -24.48 -20.78 -2.16
CA ALA A 18 -23.73 -20.07 -3.17
C ALA A 18 -22.31 -19.90 -2.67
N SER A 19 -21.39 -20.72 -3.18
CA SER A 19 -19.97 -20.62 -2.97
C SER A 19 -19.43 -19.40 -3.72
N ALA A 20 -19.36 -18.26 -3.06
CA ALA A 20 -18.62 -17.10 -3.55
C ALA A 20 -17.11 -17.39 -3.47
N ARG A 21 -16.57 -18.01 -4.52
CA ARG A 21 -15.11 -18.13 -4.69
C ARG A 21 -14.61 -16.82 -5.29
N GLY A 22 -14.22 -15.88 -4.43
CA GLY A 22 -13.40 -14.74 -4.83
C GLY A 22 -12.02 -15.22 -5.34
N PRO A 23 -11.34 -14.42 -6.19
CA PRO A 23 -10.04 -14.78 -6.72
C PRO A 23 -9.04 -14.99 -5.58
N PHE A 24 -8.42 -16.15 -5.57
CA PHE A 24 -7.48 -16.62 -4.57
C PHE A 24 -6.28 -15.67 -4.44
N CYS A 25 -6.17 -14.95 -3.32
CA CYS A 25 -4.87 -14.61 -2.79
C CYS A 25 -4.31 -15.88 -2.13
N PHE A 26 -3.34 -16.52 -2.77
CA PHE A 26 -2.68 -17.70 -2.23
C PHE A 26 -2.03 -17.35 -0.89
N VAL A 27 -2.63 -17.82 0.19
CA VAL A 27 -2.03 -17.74 1.53
C VAL A 27 -0.97 -18.84 1.60
N PHE A 28 0.27 -18.48 1.36
CA PHE A 28 1.41 -19.31 1.75
C PHE A 28 1.58 -19.15 3.26
N ARG A 29 1.06 -20.11 4.00
CA ARG A 29 1.33 -20.26 5.44
C ARG A 29 2.74 -20.82 5.58
N ALA A 30 3.74 -19.94 5.47
CA ALA A 30 5.12 -20.29 5.75
C ALA A 30 5.33 -20.25 7.27
N SER A 31 5.18 -21.40 7.92
CA SER A 31 5.83 -21.67 9.20
C SER A 31 7.31 -21.95 8.91
N TRP A 32 8.10 -20.90 8.77
CA TRP A 32 9.54 -21.03 8.75
C TRP A 32 10.16 -19.79 9.37
N ALA A 33 10.55 -19.91 10.63
CA ALA A 33 11.45 -19.00 11.27
C ALA A 33 12.89 -19.52 11.07
N PRO A 34 13.70 -18.93 10.19
CA PRO A 34 15.11 -19.28 10.15
C PRO A 34 15.83 -18.54 11.28
N ALA A 35 16.62 -19.30 12.04
CA ALA A 35 17.43 -18.91 13.19
C ALA A 35 18.57 -17.90 12.87
N ASN A 36 18.41 -17.05 11.87
CA ASN A 36 19.45 -16.11 11.43
C ASN A 36 19.09 -14.63 11.50
N TRP A 37 18.00 -14.32 12.21
CA TRP A 37 17.48 -12.94 12.37
C TRP A 37 18.43 -12.03 13.16
N ALA A 38 19.20 -12.57 14.08
CA ALA A 38 20.13 -11.78 14.91
C ALA A 38 21.30 -11.20 14.11
N ARG A 39 21.73 -11.83 13.02
CA ARG A 39 22.82 -11.31 12.16
C ARG A 39 22.37 -10.26 11.14
N LEU A 40 21.08 -10.26 10.75
CA LEU A 40 20.54 -9.21 9.89
C LEU A 40 20.30 -7.89 10.64
N LYS A 41 19.98 -7.96 11.95
CA LYS A 41 19.77 -6.76 12.79
C LYS A 41 21.01 -5.86 12.86
N LEU A 42 22.22 -6.44 12.92
CA LEU A 42 23.45 -5.64 12.98
C LEU A 42 23.81 -4.97 11.65
N LYS A 43 23.41 -5.51 10.51
CA LYS A 43 23.66 -4.87 9.20
C LYS A 43 22.71 -3.73 8.91
N HIS A 44 21.48 -3.75 9.41
CA HIS A 44 20.51 -2.67 9.20
C HIS A 44 20.79 -1.45 10.08
N VAL A 45 21.20 -1.66 11.34
CA VAL A 45 21.54 -0.57 12.27
C VAL A 45 22.84 0.14 11.88
N GLN A 46 23.81 -0.57 11.30
CA GLN A 46 25.02 0.06 10.78
C GLN A 46 24.85 0.77 9.44
N MET A 47 23.81 0.46 8.66
CA MET A 47 23.49 1.19 7.42
C MET A 47 22.85 2.56 7.67
N THR A 48 22.40 2.87 8.89
CA THR A 48 21.85 4.19 9.23
C THR A 48 22.90 5.22 9.61
N ALA A 49 24.14 4.81 9.91
CA ALA A 49 25.22 5.72 10.29
C ALA A 49 26.15 6.15 9.12
N ASP A 50 26.12 5.40 7.99
CA ASP A 50 26.98 5.73 6.82
C ASP A 50 26.11 6.18 5.63
N ARG A 51 25.21 7.13 5.88
CA ARG A 51 24.32 7.70 4.87
C ARG A 51 24.77 9.05 4.36
N THR A 52 26.02 9.15 3.94
CA THR A 52 26.48 10.21 3.04
C THR A 52 26.50 9.79 1.56
N LEU A 53 25.80 8.73 1.20
CA LEU A 53 25.36 8.53 -0.18
C LEU A 53 24.15 9.43 -0.43
N ARG A 54 24.37 10.76 -0.37
CA ARG A 54 23.51 11.72 -1.03
C ARG A 54 23.31 11.24 -2.46
N TYR A 55 22.12 10.73 -2.78
CA TYR A 55 21.68 10.71 -4.16
C TYR A 55 21.72 12.17 -4.62
N LYS A 56 22.74 12.52 -5.41
CA LYS A 56 22.86 13.82 -6.05
C LYS A 56 21.83 13.93 -7.16
N GLY A 57 20.54 14.01 -6.80
CA GLY A 57 19.51 14.57 -7.61
C GLY A 57 19.69 16.07 -7.62
N GLY A 58 19.81 16.64 -8.81
CA GLY A 58 20.10 18.06 -8.97
C GLY A 58 19.08 18.94 -8.23
N ARG A 59 19.59 19.91 -7.51
CA ARG A 59 18.85 21.02 -6.90
C ARG A 59 18.44 22.01 -7.98
N ASN A 60 17.63 21.63 -8.93
CA ASN A 60 16.96 22.54 -9.86
C ASN A 60 15.79 21.76 -10.48
N GLY A 61 14.60 21.87 -9.91
CA GLY A 61 13.32 21.96 -10.61
C GLY A 61 12.77 20.75 -11.37
N GLU A 62 13.50 19.65 -11.56
CA GLU A 62 13.00 18.51 -12.32
C GLU A 62 13.46 17.19 -11.66
N GLY A 63 12.51 16.46 -11.04
CA GLY A 63 12.60 15.02 -10.85
C GLY A 63 13.47 14.48 -9.71
N ALA A 64 13.94 15.27 -8.76
CA ALA A 64 14.62 14.73 -7.58
C ALA A 64 13.60 14.12 -6.62
N MET A 65 13.80 12.83 -6.27
CA MET A 65 12.97 12.18 -5.24
C MET A 65 13.14 12.88 -3.91
N LEU A 66 12.02 13.11 -3.21
CA LEU A 66 12.02 13.66 -1.86
C LEU A 66 12.73 12.70 -0.89
N ASP A 67 13.40 13.29 0.10
CA ASP A 67 14.17 12.55 1.10
C ASP A 67 13.68 12.87 2.53
N VAL A 68 14.28 12.22 3.51
CA VAL A 68 13.96 12.39 4.93
C VAL A 68 14.14 13.86 5.35
N ASN A 69 13.19 14.38 6.11
CA ASN A 69 13.00 15.76 6.55
C ASN A 69 12.47 16.74 5.50
N ASP A 70 12.30 16.34 4.25
CA ASP A 70 11.59 17.16 3.28
C ASP A 70 10.11 17.25 3.67
N LYS A 71 9.50 18.40 3.33
CA LYS A 71 8.07 18.59 3.54
C LYS A 71 7.30 17.85 2.46
N ALA A 72 6.32 17.05 2.85
CA ALA A 72 5.42 16.41 1.91
C ALA A 72 4.63 17.47 1.14
N PRO A 73 4.55 17.37 -0.20
CA PRO A 73 3.76 18.26 -1.03
C PRO A 73 2.27 18.17 -0.66
N ASP A 74 1.61 19.32 -0.73
CA ASP A 74 0.20 19.39 -0.48
C ASP A 74 -0.56 19.38 -1.80
N ILE A 75 -0.95 18.20 -2.21
CA ILE A 75 -1.64 17.94 -3.48
C ILE A 75 -2.97 17.26 -3.17
N THR A 76 -4.03 17.77 -3.80
CA THR A 76 -5.36 17.19 -3.76
C THR A 76 -5.55 16.30 -4.97
N LEU A 77 -6.02 15.08 -4.75
CA LEU A 77 -6.34 14.09 -5.77
C LEU A 77 -7.71 13.47 -5.49
N GLU A 78 -8.29 12.85 -6.50
CA GLU A 78 -9.47 12.02 -6.30
C GLU A 78 -9.08 10.65 -5.73
N ASP A 79 -9.90 10.13 -4.84
CA ASP A 79 -9.83 8.75 -4.38
C ASP A 79 -10.59 7.80 -5.34
N GLU A 80 -10.67 6.53 -4.97
CA GLU A 80 -11.41 5.50 -5.71
C GLU A 80 -12.92 5.75 -5.80
N ASN A 81 -13.45 6.68 -5.01
CA ASN A 81 -14.86 7.08 -4.99
C ASN A 81 -15.09 8.46 -5.62
N GLU A 82 -14.10 9.00 -6.36
CA GLU A 82 -14.13 10.33 -6.99
C GLU A 82 -14.27 11.46 -5.95
N LYS A 83 -13.87 11.20 -4.70
CA LYS A 83 -13.85 12.18 -3.63
C LYS A 83 -12.46 12.82 -3.55
N GLU A 84 -12.41 14.15 -3.44
CA GLU A 84 -11.17 14.88 -3.23
C GLU A 84 -10.54 14.54 -1.87
N VAL A 85 -9.27 14.17 -1.89
CA VAL A 85 -8.44 13.85 -0.73
C VAL A 85 -7.12 14.60 -0.84
N SER A 86 -6.75 15.30 0.22
CA SER A 86 -5.46 15.98 0.33
C SER A 86 -4.62 15.38 1.45
N LEU A 87 -3.29 15.42 1.31
CA LEU A 87 -2.40 15.03 2.40
C LEU A 87 -2.55 15.91 3.65
N ARG A 88 -3.07 17.13 3.50
CA ARG A 88 -3.43 18.00 4.64
C ARG A 88 -4.49 17.41 5.55
N ASP A 89 -5.41 16.63 5.02
CA ASP A 89 -6.52 16.04 5.78
C ASP A 89 -6.02 15.08 6.85
N PHE A 90 -4.79 14.62 6.70
CA PHE A 90 -4.12 13.70 7.61
C PHE A 90 -3.09 14.38 8.53
N LYS A 91 -3.06 15.72 8.59
CA LYS A 91 -2.18 16.45 9.49
C LYS A 91 -2.40 16.01 10.95
N GLY A 92 -1.33 15.81 11.68
CA GLY A 92 -1.39 15.27 13.04
C GLY A 92 -1.40 13.73 13.12
N LYS A 93 -1.45 13.03 11.98
CA LYS A 93 -1.35 11.56 11.92
C LYS A 93 -0.10 11.15 11.15
N THR A 94 0.39 9.97 11.45
CA THR A 94 1.41 9.34 10.61
C THR A 94 0.74 8.73 9.39
N VAL A 95 1.27 9.02 8.20
CA VAL A 95 0.76 8.51 6.91
C VAL A 95 1.81 7.62 6.28
N VAL A 96 1.40 6.44 5.86
CA VAL A 96 2.16 5.56 4.97
C VAL A 96 1.59 5.73 3.56
N LEU A 97 2.37 6.36 2.68
CA LEU A 97 1.99 6.58 1.29
C LEU A 97 2.86 5.71 0.39
N TYR A 98 2.26 4.69 -0.23
CA TYR A 98 2.99 3.82 -1.15
C TYR A 98 2.59 4.09 -2.60
N PHE A 99 3.61 4.22 -3.47
CA PHE A 99 3.46 4.41 -4.90
C PHE A 99 3.64 3.10 -5.65
N TYR A 100 2.72 2.81 -6.55
CA TYR A 100 2.79 1.63 -7.40
C TYR A 100 2.50 1.96 -8.86
N PRO A 101 3.11 1.23 -9.82
CA PRO A 101 3.06 1.63 -11.24
C PRO A 101 1.70 1.47 -11.90
N ARG A 102 0.91 0.46 -11.51
CA ARG A 102 -0.39 0.17 -12.15
C ARG A 102 -1.23 -0.77 -11.32
N ALA A 103 -2.52 -0.45 -11.16
CA ALA A 103 -3.51 -1.28 -10.52
C ALA A 103 -3.67 -2.64 -11.24
N ASP A 104 -4.08 -3.65 -10.48
CA ASP A 104 -4.39 -5.00 -10.95
C ASP A 104 -3.26 -5.71 -11.75
N THR A 105 -2.00 -5.36 -11.47
CA THR A 105 -0.83 -6.11 -11.95
C THR A 105 -0.31 -7.05 -10.86
N PRO A 106 0.32 -8.20 -11.21
CA PRO A 106 0.69 -9.23 -10.23
C PRO A 106 1.49 -8.70 -9.03
N GLY A 107 2.51 -7.87 -9.27
CA GLY A 107 3.32 -7.30 -8.20
C GLY A 107 2.58 -6.27 -7.35
N CYS A 108 1.76 -5.40 -7.95
CA CYS A 108 0.99 -4.40 -7.22
C CYS A 108 -0.14 -5.04 -6.42
N THR A 109 -0.77 -6.07 -6.97
CA THR A 109 -1.77 -6.86 -6.25
C THR A 109 -1.18 -7.55 -5.03
N LYS A 110 0.00 -8.17 -5.17
CA LYS A 110 0.69 -8.84 -4.07
C LYS A 110 1.01 -7.89 -2.93
N GLU A 111 1.51 -6.70 -3.25
CA GLU A 111 1.80 -5.64 -2.27
C GLU A 111 0.53 -5.14 -1.59
N ALA A 112 -0.52 -4.82 -2.36
CA ALA A 112 -1.80 -4.36 -1.81
C ALA A 112 -2.45 -5.41 -0.89
N CYS A 113 -2.42 -6.69 -1.26
CA CYS A 113 -2.90 -7.79 -0.42
C CYS A 113 -2.08 -7.91 0.88
N SER A 114 -0.75 -7.76 0.81
CA SER A 114 0.12 -7.75 2.00
C SER A 114 -0.24 -6.60 2.95
N PHE A 115 -0.48 -5.40 2.43
CA PHE A 115 -0.96 -4.26 3.23
C PHE A 115 -2.37 -4.51 3.81
N ARG A 116 -3.27 -5.12 3.05
CA ARG A 116 -4.61 -5.49 3.53
C ARG A 116 -4.53 -6.44 4.74
N GLU A 117 -3.70 -7.46 4.67
CA GLU A 117 -3.51 -8.43 5.77
C GLU A 117 -2.94 -7.76 7.02
N ALA A 118 -2.06 -6.79 6.84
CA ALA A 118 -1.44 -6.02 7.90
C ALA A 118 -2.29 -4.84 8.40
N TYR A 119 -3.38 -4.48 7.70
CA TYR A 119 -4.11 -3.22 7.90
C TYR A 119 -4.57 -2.97 9.32
N LYS A 120 -5.09 -3.99 10.01
CA LYS A 120 -5.49 -3.88 11.43
C LYS A 120 -4.34 -3.44 12.34
N GLN A 121 -3.10 -3.76 12.00
CA GLN A 121 -1.93 -3.35 12.78
C GLN A 121 -1.59 -1.87 12.55
N PHE A 122 -1.78 -1.36 11.33
CA PHE A 122 -1.66 0.07 11.02
C PHE A 122 -2.73 0.87 11.75
N GLN A 123 -4.00 0.43 11.70
CA GLN A 123 -5.10 1.08 12.41
C GLN A 123 -4.88 1.16 13.92
N LYS A 124 -4.43 0.08 14.56
CA LYS A 124 -4.13 0.06 16.01
C LYS A 124 -3.06 1.08 16.41
N ARG A 125 -2.22 1.51 15.48
CA ARG A 125 -1.18 2.53 15.68
C ARG A 125 -1.62 3.93 15.29
N GLY A 126 -2.87 4.10 14.85
CA GLY A 126 -3.37 5.39 14.34
C GLY A 126 -2.69 5.82 13.04
N VAL A 127 -2.09 4.89 12.29
CA VAL A 127 -1.41 5.15 11.03
C VAL A 127 -2.40 5.07 9.88
N VAL A 128 -2.38 6.08 9.02
CA VAL A 128 -3.18 6.13 7.78
C VAL A 128 -2.38 5.48 6.66
N LEU A 129 -3.00 4.56 5.93
CA LEU A 129 -2.41 3.90 4.77
C LEU A 129 -3.07 4.42 3.49
N LEU A 130 -2.27 4.93 2.57
CA LEU A 130 -2.71 5.44 1.27
C LEU A 130 -1.89 4.79 0.15
N GLY A 131 -2.57 4.34 -0.90
CA GLY A 131 -1.93 3.89 -2.14
C GLY A 131 -2.08 4.94 -3.23
N ALA A 132 -1.08 5.15 -4.06
CA ALA A 132 -1.15 6.10 -5.18
C ALA A 132 -0.61 5.48 -6.48
N SER A 133 -1.33 5.69 -7.58
CA SER A 133 -0.87 5.30 -8.92
C SER A 133 -1.46 6.20 -9.99
N PRO A 134 -0.90 6.19 -11.22
CA PRO A 134 -1.42 6.97 -12.35
C PRO A 134 -2.74 6.44 -12.94
N ASP A 135 -3.39 5.51 -12.27
CA ASP A 135 -4.66 4.95 -12.72
C ASP A 135 -5.84 5.89 -12.45
N THR A 136 -6.92 5.74 -13.19
CA THR A 136 -8.15 6.52 -12.99
C THR A 136 -8.90 6.10 -11.72
N PRO A 137 -9.76 6.96 -11.13
CA PRO A 137 -10.59 6.61 -9.97
C PRO A 137 -11.39 5.32 -10.19
N LYS A 138 -11.98 5.17 -11.38
CA LYS A 138 -12.72 3.96 -11.77
C LYS A 138 -11.87 2.69 -11.77
N ALA A 139 -10.60 2.78 -12.20
CA ALA A 139 -9.68 1.64 -12.17
C ALA A 139 -9.26 1.32 -10.72
N GLN A 140 -9.01 2.33 -9.90
CA GLN A 140 -8.72 2.20 -8.47
C GLN A 140 -9.89 1.55 -7.74
N LYS A 141 -11.13 1.95 -8.03
CA LYS A 141 -12.33 1.36 -7.44
C LYS A 141 -12.46 -0.12 -7.76
N LYS A 142 -12.30 -0.48 -9.02
CA LYS A 142 -12.32 -1.89 -9.43
C LYS A 142 -11.23 -2.70 -8.73
N PHE A 143 -10.05 -2.13 -8.57
CA PHE A 143 -8.94 -2.78 -7.89
C PHE A 143 -9.23 -2.96 -6.40
N GLN A 144 -9.75 -1.93 -5.73
CA GLN A 144 -10.14 -1.96 -4.32
C GLN A 144 -11.21 -3.02 -4.07
N GLU A 145 -12.29 -3.01 -4.87
CA GLU A 145 -13.40 -3.96 -4.73
C GLU A 145 -12.96 -5.42 -4.98
N LYS A 146 -12.20 -5.64 -6.07
CA LYS A 146 -11.72 -6.96 -6.46
C LYS A 146 -10.89 -7.64 -5.38
N TYR A 147 -10.06 -6.88 -4.68
CA TYR A 147 -9.16 -7.41 -3.66
C TYR A 147 -9.56 -7.05 -2.24
N HIS A 148 -10.74 -6.44 -2.05
CA HIS A 148 -11.28 -6.03 -0.75
C HIS A 148 -10.26 -5.21 0.07
N LEU A 149 -9.68 -4.17 -0.55
CA LEU A 149 -8.68 -3.33 0.08
C LEU A 149 -9.38 -2.35 1.05
N PRO A 150 -9.05 -2.34 2.35
CA PRO A 150 -9.75 -1.53 3.35
C PRO A 150 -9.17 -0.12 3.53
N PHE A 151 -8.37 0.36 2.58
CA PHE A 151 -7.69 1.65 2.63
C PHE A 151 -7.88 2.40 1.31
N THR A 152 -7.66 3.71 1.36
CA THR A 152 -7.88 4.63 0.25
C THR A 152 -6.81 4.49 -0.82
N LEU A 153 -7.23 4.53 -2.09
CA LEU A 153 -6.38 4.53 -3.26
C LEU A 153 -6.53 5.86 -4.01
N LEU A 154 -5.45 6.60 -4.13
CA LEU A 154 -5.41 7.90 -4.80
C LEU A 154 -5.17 7.73 -6.30
N ALA A 155 -5.97 8.40 -7.11
CA ALA A 155 -5.90 8.38 -8.56
C ALA A 155 -5.08 9.58 -9.06
N ASP A 156 -3.81 9.37 -9.37
CA ASP A 156 -2.88 10.41 -9.84
C ASP A 156 -2.76 10.37 -11.37
N THR A 157 -3.87 10.57 -12.07
CA THR A 157 -3.95 10.46 -13.54
C THR A 157 -3.00 11.42 -14.26
N ASP A 158 -2.85 12.61 -13.72
CA ASP A 158 -1.95 13.65 -14.24
C ASP A 158 -0.51 13.49 -13.76
N LYS A 159 -0.24 12.48 -12.91
CA LYS A 159 1.07 12.21 -12.29
C LYS A 159 1.63 13.35 -11.44
N LYS A 160 0.78 14.27 -11.00
CA LYS A 160 1.18 15.44 -10.19
C LYS A 160 1.82 15.03 -8.86
N LEU A 161 1.22 14.05 -8.17
CA LEU A 161 1.75 13.53 -6.90
C LEU A 161 3.03 12.73 -7.15
N CYS A 162 3.04 11.88 -8.17
CA CYS A 162 4.21 11.09 -8.56
C CYS A 162 5.41 11.97 -8.92
N ASP A 163 5.20 13.05 -9.66
CA ASP A 163 6.24 14.02 -10.03
C ASP A 163 6.74 14.79 -8.80
N ALA A 164 5.82 15.28 -7.97
CA ALA A 164 6.17 16.06 -6.78
C ALA A 164 6.96 15.24 -5.75
N PHE A 165 6.71 13.93 -5.65
CA PHE A 165 7.51 13.01 -4.84
C PHE A 165 8.75 12.48 -5.54
N GLY A 166 8.94 12.78 -6.83
CA GLY A 166 10.08 12.35 -7.63
C GLY A 166 10.14 10.85 -7.87
N VAL A 167 8.99 10.16 -7.86
CA VAL A 167 8.93 8.71 -8.04
C VAL A 167 8.86 8.27 -9.50
N ILE A 168 8.77 9.22 -10.44
CA ILE A 168 8.86 8.93 -11.87
C ILE A 168 10.32 8.89 -12.27
N GLN A 169 10.79 7.73 -12.69
CA GLN A 169 12.17 7.51 -13.05
C GLN A 169 12.28 6.72 -14.36
N GLU A 170 13.44 6.84 -14.99
CA GLU A 170 13.77 6.03 -16.16
C GLU A 170 13.90 4.55 -15.76
N LYS A 171 13.17 3.70 -16.45
CA LYS A 171 13.24 2.25 -16.34
C LYS A 171 13.63 1.62 -17.66
N ASN A 172 14.45 0.60 -17.61
CA ASN A 172 14.73 -0.21 -18.79
C ASN A 172 13.67 -1.33 -18.88
N MET A 173 12.81 -1.28 -19.89
CA MET A 173 11.83 -2.31 -20.18
C MET A 173 12.09 -2.87 -21.57
N TYR A 174 12.47 -4.14 -21.66
CA TYR A 174 12.76 -4.82 -22.93
C TYR A 174 13.77 -4.07 -23.80
N GLY A 175 14.84 -3.52 -23.19
CA GLY A 175 15.88 -2.77 -23.90
C GLY A 175 15.52 -1.32 -24.28
N LYS A 176 14.30 -0.86 -23.95
CA LYS A 176 13.86 0.54 -24.15
C LYS A 176 13.82 1.29 -22.84
N LYS A 177 14.29 2.53 -22.85
CA LYS A 177 14.19 3.44 -21.72
C LYS A 177 12.79 4.06 -21.71
N VAL A 178 12.04 3.85 -20.63
CA VAL A 178 10.70 4.40 -20.43
C VAL A 178 10.61 5.07 -19.07
N MET A 179 9.93 6.23 -19.02
CA MET A 179 9.62 6.89 -17.76
C MET A 179 8.43 6.18 -17.09
N GLY A 180 8.58 5.84 -15.82
CA GLY A 180 7.52 5.15 -15.10
C GLY A 180 7.66 5.23 -13.58
N VAL A 181 6.56 5.06 -12.88
CA VAL A 181 6.53 5.10 -11.41
C VAL A 181 7.38 3.97 -10.84
N VAL A 182 8.39 4.34 -10.07
CA VAL A 182 9.20 3.40 -9.26
C VAL A 182 8.45 3.15 -7.95
N ARG A 183 8.28 1.86 -7.63
CA ARG A 183 7.66 1.45 -6.37
C ARG A 183 8.46 2.00 -5.19
N THR A 184 7.85 2.92 -4.45
CA THR A 184 8.46 3.65 -3.35
C THR A 184 7.42 3.87 -2.27
N THR A 185 7.79 3.77 -1.01
CA THR A 185 6.90 4.04 0.11
C THR A 185 7.50 5.12 0.99
N PHE A 186 6.71 6.12 1.30
CA PHE A 186 7.07 7.22 2.19
C PHE A 186 6.33 7.09 3.51
N ILE A 187 7.05 7.28 4.60
CA ILE A 187 6.46 7.50 5.93
C ILE A 187 6.46 8.99 6.19
N ILE A 188 5.28 9.56 6.31
CA ILE A 188 5.08 10.99 6.55
C ILE A 188 4.64 11.15 8.00
N GLY A 189 5.34 11.97 8.77
CA GLY A 189 5.02 12.22 10.17
C GLY A 189 3.85 13.19 10.36
N PRO A 190 3.36 13.33 11.61
CA PRO A 190 2.29 14.26 11.97
C PRO A 190 2.59 15.73 11.64
N ASP A 191 3.87 16.07 11.52
CA ASP A 191 4.39 17.38 11.12
C ASP A 191 4.43 17.59 9.60
N SER A 192 3.86 16.68 8.83
CA SER A 192 3.87 16.67 7.36
C SER A 192 5.29 16.60 6.77
N LYS A 193 6.26 16.08 7.50
CA LYS A 193 7.62 15.82 7.00
C LYS A 193 7.83 14.34 6.77
N ILE A 194 8.63 14.03 5.77
CA ILE A 194 9.04 12.67 5.47
C ILE A 194 9.97 12.18 6.58
N LYS A 195 9.61 11.07 7.20
CA LYS A 195 10.38 10.43 8.27
C LYS A 195 11.25 9.30 7.74
N TYR A 196 10.78 8.62 6.70
CA TYR A 196 11.50 7.52 6.07
C TYR A 196 11.04 7.30 4.63
N VAL A 197 11.94 6.77 3.80
CA VAL A 197 11.66 6.41 2.41
C VAL A 197 12.17 5.01 2.13
N PHE A 198 11.27 4.13 1.71
CA PHE A 198 11.62 2.81 1.18
C PHE A 198 11.76 2.91 -0.34
N HIS A 199 12.99 2.85 -0.83
CA HIS A 199 13.29 2.95 -2.25
C HIS A 199 13.23 1.59 -2.95
N LYS A 200 12.77 1.55 -4.20
CA LYS A 200 12.77 0.35 -5.05
C LYS A 200 12.21 -0.90 -4.34
N VAL A 201 11.06 -0.70 -3.72
CA VAL A 201 10.39 -1.70 -2.90
C VAL A 201 10.13 -2.99 -3.68
N LYS A 202 10.40 -4.13 -3.04
CA LYS A 202 9.94 -5.44 -3.49
C LYS A 202 8.56 -5.72 -2.88
N PRO A 203 7.58 -6.22 -3.66
CA PRO A 203 6.22 -6.48 -3.15
C PRO A 203 6.16 -7.47 -1.99
N ASP A 204 7.13 -8.39 -1.93
CA ASP A 204 7.17 -9.46 -0.94
C ASP A 204 7.65 -8.96 0.43
N GLY A 205 6.79 -9.11 1.44
CA GLY A 205 7.12 -8.77 2.83
C GLY A 205 7.17 -7.29 3.17
N HIS A 206 6.91 -6.40 2.21
CA HIS A 206 7.06 -4.96 2.40
C HIS A 206 6.18 -4.38 3.51
N SER A 207 4.94 -4.85 3.67
CA SER A 207 4.09 -4.41 4.78
C SER A 207 4.68 -4.72 6.15
N GLY A 208 5.43 -5.82 6.26
CA GLY A 208 6.18 -6.20 7.46
C GLY A 208 7.33 -5.25 7.75
N GLU A 209 8.10 -4.89 6.72
CA GLU A 209 9.21 -3.91 6.83
C GLU A 209 8.71 -2.55 7.31
N VAL A 210 7.58 -2.08 6.75
CA VAL A 210 6.95 -0.83 7.16
C VAL A 210 6.47 -0.89 8.60
N LEU A 211 5.84 -2.00 9.02
CA LEU A 211 5.39 -2.18 10.40
C LEU A 211 6.57 -2.27 11.38
N GLU A 212 7.68 -2.89 11.00
CA GLU A 212 8.87 -2.96 11.83
C GLU A 212 9.45 -1.57 12.05
N TYR A 213 9.61 -0.78 11.00
CA TYR A 213 10.03 0.62 11.13
C TYR A 213 9.11 1.42 12.06
N LEU A 214 7.78 1.30 11.90
CA LEU A 214 6.81 1.99 12.75
C LEU A 214 6.82 1.53 14.22
N LYS A 215 7.36 0.36 14.52
CA LYS A 215 7.57 -0.10 15.90
C LYS A 215 8.80 0.53 16.54
N GLU A 216 9.85 0.73 15.74
CA GLU A 216 11.12 1.29 16.21
C GLU A 216 11.04 2.82 16.34
N ALA A 217 10.19 3.47 15.54
CA ALA A 217 10.03 4.93 15.51
C ALA A 217 8.98 5.46 16.51
N ALA A 218 8.26 4.59 17.23
CA ALA A 218 7.26 4.92 18.24
C ALA A 218 7.91 4.95 19.62
#